data_0a759205bbd9b3beb61d18c4578ea325
#
_entry.id   0a759205bbd9b3beb61d18c4578ea325
#
_cell.length_a   1.000
_cell.length_b   1.000
_cell.length_c   1.000
_cell.angle_alpha   90.00
_cell.angle_beta   90.00
_cell.angle_gamma   90.00
#
_symmetry.space_group_name_H-M   'P 1'
#
loop_
_entity.id
_entity.type
_entity.pdbx_description
1 polymer ?
#
loop_
_entity_poly.entity_id
_entity_poly.type
_entity_poly.pdbx_seq_one_letter_code
_entity_poly.pdbx_strand_id
1 'polypeptide(L)'
;MSAENNKTPVTPRDALCRAGAVAFWLLVWQLASMAVGSELLLAGPAAVLVRLAQLVPTAAFWSTVGFSLARIAAGFAVAFALGLVLGLAAHRRPALAELLAPAVSFLKSVPIVCVIVLLLMWVGSVRVSAIAVFLAVFPAIYFSVLEGRSSASPGLGELLRVMGVPGWRLFLADTWQQLLPYLVATCRNACGMAWKAGVAAELIGSPRGSMGERIYQAKLLLETGDLFAWTIVVVALSWACEKAFLALLLATGGWALSASVPRPVADRRRQPSAAAISLDHVTLGYDGEPVATCNLALEAGSRTVLADPSGAGKTTLVRTVC
;
A
#
# COMPACT_ATOMS: atom_id res chain seq x y z
N MET A 1 -10.15 -4.24 18.91
CA MET A 1 -8.82 -4.07 19.56
C MET A 1 -8.10 -2.96 18.82
N SER A 2 -8.05 -1.79 19.43
CA SER A 2 -7.35 -0.62 18.91
C SER A 2 -5.87 -0.94 18.87
N ALA A 3 -5.31 -1.17 17.69
CA ALA A 3 -3.87 -1.08 17.48
C ALA A 3 -3.52 0.40 17.66
N GLU A 4 -3.29 0.74 18.90
CA GLU A 4 -2.78 2.02 19.35
C GLU A 4 -1.53 2.33 18.55
N ASN A 5 -1.63 3.40 17.79
CA ASN A 5 -0.55 4.00 17.02
C ASN A 5 0.54 4.44 18.01
N ASN A 6 1.33 3.48 18.49
CA ASN A 6 2.47 3.72 19.39
C ASN A 6 3.61 4.36 18.59
N LYS A 7 3.33 5.55 18.03
CA LYS A 7 4.39 6.51 17.71
C LYS A 7 4.89 7.00 19.06
N THR A 8 5.90 6.31 19.59
CA THR A 8 6.73 6.89 20.65
C THR A 8 7.02 8.34 20.24
N PRO A 9 6.71 9.33 21.07
CA PRO A 9 6.99 10.71 20.74
C PRO A 9 8.48 10.80 20.39
N VAL A 10 8.78 11.32 19.19
CA VAL A 10 10.17 11.52 18.76
C VAL A 10 10.82 12.42 19.80
N THR A 11 11.72 11.84 20.60
CA THR A 11 12.38 12.61 21.66
C THR A 11 13.29 13.64 20.99
N PRO A 12 13.51 14.81 21.62
CA PRO A 12 14.45 15.81 21.09
C PRO A 12 15.82 15.20 20.77
N ARG A 13 16.20 14.17 21.50
CA ARG A 13 17.45 13.41 21.30
C ARG A 13 17.44 12.61 19.99
N ASP A 14 16.31 12.00 19.61
CA ASP A 14 16.19 11.26 18.35
C ASP A 14 16.22 12.20 17.16
N ALA A 15 15.62 13.38 17.28
CA ALA A 15 15.69 14.43 16.27
C ALA A 15 17.12 14.94 16.07
N LEU A 16 17.85 15.16 17.17
CA LEU A 16 19.24 15.58 17.14
C LEU A 16 20.15 14.52 16.52
N CYS A 17 19.96 13.25 16.89
CA CYS A 17 20.72 12.14 16.28
C CYS A 17 20.48 12.02 14.77
N ARG A 18 19.23 12.19 14.31
CA ARG A 18 18.89 12.18 12.88
C ARG A 18 19.51 13.38 12.15
N ALA A 19 19.41 14.57 12.73
CA ALA A 19 20.03 15.77 12.15
C ALA A 19 21.56 15.62 12.07
N GLY A 20 22.18 15.08 13.12
CA GLY A 20 23.61 14.78 13.15
C GLY A 20 24.04 13.78 12.07
N ALA A 21 23.25 12.71 11.85
CA ALA A 21 23.52 11.76 10.79
C ALA A 21 23.45 12.39 9.39
N VAL A 22 22.44 13.24 9.14
CA VAL A 22 22.31 13.96 7.86
C VAL A 22 23.48 14.92 7.67
N ALA A 23 23.83 15.70 8.70
CA ALA A 23 24.95 16.63 8.66
C ALA A 23 26.28 15.90 8.40
N PHE A 24 26.51 14.75 9.03
CA PHE A 24 27.67 13.90 8.80
C PHE A 24 27.80 13.49 7.32
N TRP A 25 26.72 12.97 6.71
CA TRP A 25 26.77 12.53 5.32
C TRP A 25 26.92 13.70 4.33
N LEU A 26 26.33 14.86 4.62
CA LEU A 26 26.53 16.07 3.83
C LEU A 26 27.99 16.56 3.91
N LEU A 27 28.63 16.47 5.07
CA LEU A 27 30.01 16.81 5.27
C LEU A 27 30.92 15.83 4.52
N VAL A 28 30.65 14.52 4.59
CA VAL A 28 31.40 13.51 3.82
C VAL A 28 31.29 13.80 2.32
N TRP A 29 30.11 14.13 1.82
CA TRP A 29 29.94 14.50 0.40
C TRP A 29 30.71 15.78 0.06
N GLN A 30 30.65 16.80 0.90
CA GLN A 30 31.38 18.05 0.68
C GLN A 30 32.89 17.79 0.65
N LEU A 31 33.43 17.01 1.58
CA LEU A 31 34.87 16.66 1.60
C LEU A 31 35.26 15.85 0.36
N ALA A 32 34.43 14.90 -0.08
CA ALA A 32 34.67 14.15 -1.29
C ALA A 32 34.73 15.06 -2.54
N SER A 33 33.78 16.02 -2.64
CA SER A 33 33.76 17.01 -3.72
C SER A 33 35.04 17.87 -3.71
N MET A 34 35.47 18.30 -2.55
CA MET A 34 36.74 19.07 -2.40
C MET A 34 37.99 18.24 -2.75
N ALA A 35 38.00 16.95 -2.36
CA ALA A 35 39.10 16.04 -2.68
C ALA A 35 39.22 15.74 -4.18
N VAL A 36 38.10 15.66 -4.90
CA VAL A 36 38.06 15.50 -6.37
C VAL A 36 38.54 16.80 -7.06
N GLY A 37 38.31 17.97 -6.47
CA GLY A 37 38.77 19.25 -6.94
C GLY A 37 38.20 19.72 -8.29
N SER A 38 37.22 19.03 -8.82
CA SER A 38 36.56 19.35 -10.10
C SER A 38 35.03 19.25 -9.97
N GLU A 39 34.36 20.37 -10.10
CA GLU A 39 32.88 20.42 -10.11
C GLU A 39 32.28 19.65 -11.29
N LEU A 40 33.03 19.47 -12.38
CA LEU A 40 32.61 18.67 -13.53
C LEU A 40 32.52 17.17 -13.20
N LEU A 41 33.29 16.69 -12.24
CA LEU A 41 33.29 15.28 -11.85
C LEU A 41 32.37 15.03 -10.67
N LEU A 42 32.37 15.92 -9.68
CA LEU A 42 31.56 15.77 -8.47
C LEU A 42 31.14 17.15 -7.93
N ALA A 43 29.93 17.54 -8.23
CA ALA A 43 29.35 18.77 -7.67
C ALA A 43 29.14 18.63 -6.15
N GLY A 44 29.53 19.63 -5.38
CA GLY A 44 29.31 19.68 -3.94
C GLY A 44 27.84 20.00 -3.57
N PRO A 45 27.42 19.69 -2.32
CA PRO A 45 26.06 19.99 -1.86
C PRO A 45 25.63 21.44 -2.05
N ALA A 46 26.53 22.40 -1.83
CA ALA A 46 26.27 23.82 -1.99
C ALA A 46 25.91 24.18 -3.45
N ALA A 47 26.71 23.71 -4.41
CA ALA A 47 26.47 23.93 -5.84
C ALA A 47 25.10 23.33 -6.28
N VAL A 48 24.78 22.13 -5.79
CA VAL A 48 23.50 21.45 -6.08
C VAL A 48 22.32 22.22 -5.49
N LEU A 49 22.42 22.75 -4.27
CA LEU A 49 21.36 23.58 -3.65
C LEU A 49 21.14 24.88 -4.42
N VAL A 50 22.21 25.56 -4.86
CA VAL A 50 22.10 26.75 -5.70
C VAL A 50 21.38 26.42 -7.00
N ARG A 51 21.74 25.29 -7.64
CA ARG A 51 21.11 24.86 -8.87
C ARG A 51 19.61 24.53 -8.70
N LEU A 52 19.26 23.83 -7.61
CA LEU A 52 17.86 23.59 -7.25
C LEU A 52 17.08 24.89 -7.06
N ALA A 53 17.67 25.88 -6.36
CA ALA A 53 17.04 27.17 -6.15
C ALA A 53 16.80 27.95 -7.46
N GLN A 54 17.61 27.72 -8.49
CA GLN A 54 17.43 28.28 -9.83
C GLN A 54 16.38 27.52 -10.65
N LEU A 55 16.29 26.21 -10.52
CA LEU A 55 15.39 25.36 -11.30
C LEU A 55 13.94 25.41 -10.79
N VAL A 56 13.74 25.28 -9.49
CA VAL A 56 12.40 25.15 -8.87
C VAL A 56 11.43 26.31 -9.18
N PRO A 57 11.87 27.59 -9.28
CA PRO A 57 10.96 28.69 -9.61
C PRO A 57 10.47 28.70 -11.07
N THR A 58 11.09 27.88 -11.95
CA THR A 58 10.77 27.90 -13.39
C THR A 58 9.53 27.09 -13.74
N ALA A 59 8.70 27.60 -14.64
CA ALA A 59 7.56 26.87 -15.19
C ALA A 59 7.99 25.59 -15.93
N ALA A 60 9.15 25.60 -16.58
CA ALA A 60 9.73 24.46 -17.27
C ALA A 60 10.05 23.31 -16.31
N PHE A 61 10.48 23.60 -15.08
CA PHE A 61 10.71 22.60 -14.05
C PHE A 61 9.42 21.85 -13.71
N TRP A 62 8.34 22.57 -13.40
CA TRP A 62 7.07 21.96 -13.02
C TRP A 62 6.38 21.22 -14.15
N SER A 63 6.52 21.69 -15.39
CA SER A 63 6.02 20.96 -16.57
C SER A 63 6.77 19.64 -16.76
N THR A 64 8.09 19.62 -16.58
CA THR A 64 8.92 18.41 -16.65
C THR A 64 8.56 17.41 -15.54
N VAL A 65 8.43 17.89 -14.31
CA VAL A 65 7.98 17.07 -13.15
C VAL A 65 6.59 16.50 -13.40
N GLY A 66 5.64 17.33 -13.81
CA GLY A 66 4.26 16.90 -14.09
C GLY A 66 4.17 15.85 -15.20
N PHE A 67 4.96 16.02 -16.26
CA PHE A 67 5.02 15.07 -17.37
C PHE A 67 5.49 13.68 -16.93
N SER A 68 6.61 13.58 -16.21
CA SER A 68 7.11 12.31 -15.72
C SER A 68 6.21 11.71 -14.63
N LEU A 69 5.74 12.54 -13.69
CA LEU A 69 4.84 12.12 -12.63
C LEU A 69 3.56 11.47 -13.18
N ALA A 70 2.93 12.10 -14.17
CA ALA A 70 1.70 11.59 -14.78
C ALA A 70 1.88 10.20 -15.40
N ARG A 71 3.01 9.96 -16.06
CA ARG A 71 3.32 8.68 -16.70
C ARG A 71 3.66 7.59 -15.72
N ILE A 72 4.48 7.89 -14.73
CA ILE A 72 4.84 6.96 -13.64
C ILE A 72 3.57 6.62 -12.85
N ALA A 73 2.76 7.61 -12.48
CA ALA A 73 1.51 7.40 -11.76
C ALA A 73 0.49 6.59 -12.57
N ALA A 74 0.37 6.83 -13.88
CA ALA A 74 -0.50 6.05 -14.75
C ALA A 74 -0.07 4.58 -14.82
N GLY A 75 1.24 4.31 -15.03
CA GLY A 75 1.77 2.94 -15.03
C GLY A 75 1.55 2.23 -13.70
N PHE A 76 1.77 2.94 -12.58
CA PHE A 76 1.53 2.43 -11.24
C PHE A 76 0.04 2.12 -10.99
N ALA A 77 -0.86 3.04 -11.37
CA ALA A 77 -2.30 2.86 -11.17
C ALA A 77 -2.84 1.65 -11.95
N VAL A 78 -2.40 1.47 -13.20
CA VAL A 78 -2.76 0.30 -14.02
C VAL A 78 -2.19 -0.98 -13.40
N ALA A 79 -0.93 -0.97 -12.96
CA ALA A 79 -0.31 -2.11 -12.30
C ALA A 79 -1.02 -2.50 -11.00
N PHE A 80 -1.38 -1.52 -10.19
CA PHE A 80 -2.11 -1.72 -8.95
C PHE A 80 -3.52 -2.28 -9.21
N ALA A 81 -4.27 -1.68 -10.12
CA ALA A 81 -5.63 -2.11 -10.45
C ALA A 81 -5.66 -3.53 -11.04
N LEU A 82 -4.81 -3.81 -12.03
CA LEU A 82 -4.75 -5.14 -12.63
C LEU A 82 -4.17 -6.19 -11.67
N GLY A 83 -3.15 -5.85 -10.87
CA GLY A 83 -2.60 -6.75 -9.86
C GLY A 83 -3.65 -7.12 -8.81
N LEU A 84 -4.45 -6.16 -8.35
CA LEU A 84 -5.55 -6.37 -7.41
C LEU A 84 -6.65 -7.26 -8.03
N VAL A 85 -7.13 -6.92 -9.21
CA VAL A 85 -8.22 -7.65 -9.89
C VAL A 85 -7.80 -9.07 -10.24
N LEU A 86 -6.63 -9.24 -10.87
CA LEU A 86 -6.15 -10.56 -11.28
C LEU A 86 -5.73 -11.40 -10.07
N GLY A 87 -5.14 -10.81 -9.03
CA GLY A 87 -4.82 -11.51 -7.79
C GLY A 87 -6.07 -12.04 -7.07
N LEU A 88 -7.13 -11.21 -6.97
CA LEU A 88 -8.42 -11.64 -6.40
C LEU A 88 -9.11 -12.71 -7.26
N ALA A 89 -9.04 -12.59 -8.58
CA ALA A 89 -9.62 -13.57 -9.51
C ALA A 89 -8.86 -14.91 -9.45
N ALA A 90 -7.53 -14.87 -9.41
CA ALA A 90 -6.67 -16.04 -9.29
C ALA A 90 -6.89 -16.78 -7.96
N HIS A 91 -7.04 -16.04 -6.85
CA HIS A 91 -7.38 -16.65 -5.56
C HIS A 91 -8.71 -17.43 -5.59
N ARG A 92 -9.71 -16.92 -6.36
CA ARG A 92 -11.02 -17.59 -6.49
C ARG A 92 -11.04 -18.75 -7.49
N ARG A 93 -10.10 -18.78 -8.45
CA ARG A 93 -10.04 -19.75 -9.54
C ARG A 93 -8.63 -20.33 -9.68
N PRO A 94 -8.34 -21.51 -9.10
CA PRO A 94 -7.01 -22.14 -9.17
C PRO A 94 -6.46 -22.27 -10.58
N ALA A 95 -7.30 -22.61 -11.56
CA ALA A 95 -6.89 -22.70 -12.95
C ALA A 95 -6.34 -21.37 -13.52
N LEU A 96 -6.90 -20.24 -13.09
CA LEU A 96 -6.38 -18.92 -13.47
C LEU A 96 -5.05 -18.63 -12.77
N ALA A 97 -4.90 -19.04 -11.52
CA ALA A 97 -3.63 -18.90 -10.80
C ALA A 97 -2.51 -19.70 -11.49
N GLU A 98 -2.78 -20.96 -11.87
CA GLU A 98 -1.84 -21.83 -12.60
C GLU A 98 -1.48 -21.26 -13.98
N LEU A 99 -2.46 -20.70 -14.70
CA LEU A 99 -2.24 -20.05 -15.99
C LEU A 99 -1.36 -18.80 -15.89
N LEU A 100 -1.59 -17.96 -14.88
CA LEU A 100 -0.86 -16.71 -14.70
C LEU A 100 0.51 -16.88 -14.03
N ALA A 101 0.70 -17.92 -13.23
CA ALA A 101 1.92 -18.14 -12.45
C ALA A 101 3.22 -18.06 -13.28
N PRO A 102 3.36 -18.76 -14.44
CA PRO A 102 4.59 -18.69 -15.22
C PRO A 102 4.83 -17.28 -15.80
N ALA A 103 3.78 -16.62 -16.29
CA ALA A 103 3.90 -15.28 -16.87
C ALA A 103 4.31 -14.22 -15.80
N VAL A 104 3.67 -14.24 -14.64
CA VAL A 104 3.96 -13.29 -13.57
C VAL A 104 5.34 -13.55 -12.95
N SER A 105 5.73 -14.83 -12.82
CA SER A 105 7.07 -15.22 -12.34
C SER A 105 8.16 -14.78 -13.33
N PHE A 106 7.91 -14.91 -14.63
CA PHE A 106 8.80 -14.40 -15.67
C PHE A 106 8.99 -12.89 -15.54
N LEU A 107 7.90 -12.13 -15.46
CA LEU A 107 7.95 -10.67 -15.30
C LEU A 107 8.74 -10.24 -14.05
N LYS A 108 8.63 -10.99 -12.95
CA LYS A 108 9.38 -10.72 -11.71
C LYS A 108 10.90 -10.92 -11.89
N SER A 109 11.31 -11.84 -12.75
CA SER A 109 12.71 -12.28 -12.89
C SER A 109 13.48 -11.52 -13.99
N VAL A 110 12.77 -10.92 -14.94
CA VAL A 110 13.39 -10.25 -16.08
C VAL A 110 14.00 -8.90 -15.65
N PRO A 111 15.27 -8.63 -16.02
CA PRO A 111 15.88 -7.32 -15.79
C PRO A 111 15.13 -6.23 -16.56
N ILE A 112 14.56 -5.28 -15.84
CA ILE A 112 13.71 -4.23 -16.41
C ILE A 112 14.42 -3.42 -17.51
N VAL A 113 15.74 -3.20 -17.38
CA VAL A 113 16.54 -2.45 -18.35
C VAL A 113 16.56 -3.11 -19.73
N CYS A 114 16.66 -4.45 -19.77
CA CYS A 114 16.61 -5.20 -21.04
C CYS A 114 15.24 -5.05 -21.72
N VAL A 115 14.18 -5.11 -20.92
CA VAL A 115 12.80 -4.95 -21.42
C VAL A 115 12.56 -3.53 -21.92
N ILE A 116 13.10 -2.50 -21.26
CA ILE A 116 12.98 -1.10 -21.70
C ILE A 116 13.51 -0.92 -23.12
N VAL A 117 14.66 -1.52 -23.47
CA VAL A 117 15.24 -1.42 -24.81
C VAL A 117 14.32 -2.05 -25.86
N LEU A 118 13.73 -3.21 -25.56
CA LEU A 118 12.77 -3.86 -26.46
C LEU A 118 11.47 -3.04 -26.60
N LEU A 119 10.97 -2.50 -25.48
CA LEU A 119 9.77 -1.68 -25.48
C LEU A 119 9.93 -0.39 -26.30
N LEU A 120 11.13 0.19 -26.31
CA LEU A 120 11.39 1.37 -27.14
C LEU A 120 11.17 1.12 -28.61
N MET A 121 11.51 -0.09 -29.10
CA MET A 121 11.28 -0.48 -30.49
C MET A 121 9.77 -0.63 -30.83
N TRP A 122 8.96 -1.06 -29.86
CA TRP A 122 7.55 -1.40 -30.11
C TRP A 122 6.58 -0.25 -29.81
N VAL A 123 6.80 0.49 -28.73
CA VAL A 123 5.83 1.49 -28.24
C VAL A 123 6.36 2.92 -28.22
N GLY A 124 7.65 3.10 -28.54
CA GLY A 124 8.31 4.40 -28.61
C GLY A 124 8.59 5.03 -27.23
N SER A 125 9.35 6.13 -27.25
CA SER A 125 9.91 6.76 -26.04
C SER A 125 8.84 7.35 -25.10
N VAL A 126 7.70 7.81 -25.64
CA VAL A 126 6.67 8.48 -24.83
C VAL A 126 5.95 7.52 -23.89
N ARG A 127 5.70 6.27 -24.28
CA ARG A 127 4.92 5.30 -23.52
C ARG A 127 5.77 4.34 -22.70
N VAL A 128 7.06 4.23 -22.99
CA VAL A 128 7.95 3.22 -22.37
C VAL A 128 8.00 3.32 -20.86
N SER A 129 8.00 4.54 -20.30
CA SER A 129 8.05 4.76 -18.85
C SER A 129 6.84 4.15 -18.13
N ALA A 130 5.62 4.40 -18.60
CA ALA A 130 4.41 3.84 -17.99
C ALA A 130 4.38 2.31 -18.05
N ILE A 131 4.81 1.72 -19.19
CA ILE A 131 4.83 0.26 -19.35
C ILE A 131 5.95 -0.36 -18.47
N ALA A 132 7.12 0.26 -18.39
CA ALA A 132 8.20 -0.21 -17.53
C ALA A 132 7.77 -0.21 -16.05
N VAL A 133 7.07 0.85 -15.61
CA VAL A 133 6.48 0.92 -14.26
C VAL A 133 5.46 -0.19 -14.05
N PHE A 134 4.57 -0.41 -15.02
CA PHE A 134 3.60 -1.50 -14.95
C PHE A 134 4.28 -2.86 -14.77
N LEU A 135 5.27 -3.18 -15.58
CA LEU A 135 5.98 -4.47 -15.51
C LEU A 135 6.73 -4.65 -14.19
N ALA A 136 7.28 -3.58 -13.62
CA ALA A 136 8.00 -3.63 -12.36
C ALA A 136 7.06 -3.82 -11.15
N VAL A 137 5.88 -3.20 -11.16
CA VAL A 137 4.98 -3.12 -10.00
C VAL A 137 3.94 -4.23 -9.99
N PHE A 138 3.40 -4.59 -11.16
CA PHE A 138 2.30 -5.55 -11.29
C PHE A 138 2.55 -6.90 -10.59
N PRO A 139 3.72 -7.57 -10.75
CA PRO A 139 3.96 -8.83 -10.07
C PRO A 139 3.93 -8.72 -8.55
N ALA A 140 4.48 -7.62 -8.00
CA ALA A 140 4.52 -7.40 -6.56
C ALA A 140 3.10 -7.27 -5.97
N ILE A 141 2.23 -6.50 -6.62
CA ILE A 141 0.83 -6.35 -6.17
C ILE A 141 0.06 -7.67 -6.33
N TYR A 142 0.21 -8.37 -7.46
CA TYR A 142 -0.45 -9.65 -7.70
C TYR A 142 -0.14 -10.68 -6.61
N PHE A 143 1.14 -10.90 -6.31
CA PHE A 143 1.54 -11.85 -5.26
C PHE A 143 1.12 -11.39 -3.86
N SER A 144 1.17 -10.10 -3.57
CA SER A 144 0.70 -9.55 -2.30
C SER A 144 -0.79 -9.82 -2.06
N VAL A 145 -1.60 -9.73 -3.11
CA VAL A 145 -3.04 -10.04 -3.03
C VAL A 145 -3.28 -11.53 -2.81
N LEU A 146 -2.54 -12.39 -3.51
CA LEU A 146 -2.64 -13.85 -3.30
C LEU A 146 -2.27 -14.24 -1.88
N GLU A 147 -1.16 -13.73 -1.37
CA GLU A 147 -0.67 -14.00 -0.02
C GLU A 147 -1.65 -13.49 1.04
N GLY A 148 -2.10 -12.24 0.91
CA GLY A 148 -3.06 -11.65 1.83
C GLY A 148 -4.40 -12.38 1.87
N ARG A 149 -4.82 -12.98 0.75
CA ARG A 149 -6.04 -13.80 0.70
C ARG A 149 -5.83 -15.22 1.23
N SER A 150 -4.66 -15.79 1.01
CA SER A 150 -4.33 -17.12 1.54
C SER A 150 -4.18 -17.13 3.06
N SER A 151 -3.71 -16.01 3.62
CA SER A 151 -3.52 -15.83 5.07
C SER A 151 -4.78 -15.29 5.78
N ALA A 152 -5.86 -15.04 5.04
CA ALA A 152 -7.08 -14.44 5.58
C ALA A 152 -7.83 -15.41 6.50
N SER A 153 -8.26 -14.90 7.67
CA SER A 153 -9.10 -15.66 8.61
C SER A 153 -10.54 -15.78 8.08
N PRO A 154 -11.12 -17.00 7.98
CA PRO A 154 -12.48 -17.17 7.47
C PRO A 154 -13.57 -16.69 8.44
N GLY A 155 -13.28 -16.65 9.75
CA GLY A 155 -14.31 -16.49 10.78
C GLY A 155 -15.13 -15.19 10.69
N LEU A 156 -14.48 -14.05 10.39
CA LEU A 156 -15.21 -12.77 10.25
C LEU A 156 -16.12 -12.80 9.01
N GLY A 157 -15.64 -13.32 7.91
CA GLY A 157 -16.42 -13.43 6.68
C GLY A 157 -17.63 -14.33 6.83
N GLU A 158 -17.52 -15.45 7.55
CA GLU A 158 -18.63 -16.36 7.86
C GLU A 158 -19.66 -15.68 8.75
N LEU A 159 -19.21 -15.01 9.81
CA LEU A 159 -20.10 -14.26 10.71
C LEU A 159 -20.91 -13.21 9.95
N LEU A 160 -20.28 -12.39 9.12
CA LEU A 160 -20.98 -11.35 8.34
C LEU A 160 -21.95 -11.93 7.32
N ARG A 161 -21.69 -13.14 6.76
CA ARG A 161 -22.63 -13.85 5.89
C ARG A 161 -23.85 -14.34 6.65
N VAL A 162 -23.65 -14.91 7.84
CA VAL A 162 -24.77 -15.34 8.71
C VAL A 162 -25.65 -14.15 9.08
N MET A 163 -25.06 -12.99 9.32
CA MET A 163 -25.80 -11.74 9.59
C MET A 163 -26.51 -11.18 8.36
N GLY A 164 -26.35 -11.79 7.17
CA GLY A 164 -27.02 -11.35 5.95
C GLY A 164 -26.46 -10.06 5.34
N VAL A 165 -25.19 -9.75 5.61
CA VAL A 165 -24.54 -8.56 5.04
C VAL A 165 -24.37 -8.71 3.52
N PRO A 166 -24.78 -7.69 2.71
CA PRO A 166 -24.66 -7.74 1.25
C PRO A 166 -23.21 -7.96 0.80
N GLY A 167 -23.01 -8.69 -0.30
CA GLY A 167 -21.68 -9.13 -0.77
C GLY A 167 -20.65 -7.99 -0.96
N TRP A 168 -21.07 -6.80 -1.43
CA TRP A 168 -20.18 -5.65 -1.57
C TRP A 168 -19.71 -5.07 -0.21
N ARG A 169 -20.61 -5.06 0.80
CA ARG A 169 -20.25 -4.67 2.17
C ARG A 169 -19.37 -5.71 2.84
N LEU A 170 -19.63 -6.98 2.57
CA LEU A 170 -18.80 -8.09 3.01
C LEU A 170 -17.37 -7.94 2.44
N PHE A 171 -17.24 -7.60 1.15
CA PHE A 171 -15.95 -7.34 0.55
C PHE A 171 -15.20 -6.21 1.27
N LEU A 172 -15.86 -5.10 1.56
CA LEU A 172 -15.25 -3.94 2.23
C LEU A 172 -14.90 -4.22 3.70
N ALA A 173 -15.79 -4.91 4.43
CA ALA A 173 -15.62 -5.16 5.87
C ALA A 173 -14.62 -6.27 6.18
N ASP A 174 -14.55 -7.29 5.33
CA ASP A 174 -13.70 -8.47 5.52
C ASP A 174 -12.52 -8.49 4.56
N THR A 175 -12.78 -8.70 3.27
CA THR A 175 -11.73 -8.92 2.28
C THR A 175 -10.76 -7.76 2.17
N TRP A 176 -11.27 -6.53 2.07
CA TRP A 176 -10.44 -5.33 1.93
C TRP A 176 -9.61 -5.07 3.18
N GLN A 177 -10.21 -5.21 4.36
CA GLN A 177 -9.52 -4.98 5.63
C GLN A 177 -8.37 -5.97 5.87
N GLN A 178 -8.56 -7.23 5.48
CA GLN A 178 -7.53 -8.26 5.61
C GLN A 178 -6.41 -8.09 4.56
N LEU A 179 -6.72 -7.57 3.37
CA LEU A 179 -5.73 -7.28 2.31
C LEU A 179 -4.90 -6.03 2.60
N LEU A 180 -5.49 -5.03 3.26
CA LEU A 180 -4.90 -3.71 3.43
C LEU A 180 -3.48 -3.73 4.03
N PRO A 181 -3.17 -4.47 5.10
CA PRO A 181 -1.82 -4.52 5.65
C PRO A 181 -0.79 -5.09 4.65
N TYR A 182 -1.15 -6.10 3.86
CA TYR A 182 -0.30 -6.67 2.82
C TYR A 182 -0.05 -5.68 1.69
N LEU A 183 -1.10 -5.00 1.23
CA LEU A 183 -0.99 -3.96 0.20
C LEU A 183 -0.13 -2.78 0.69
N VAL A 184 -0.30 -2.32 1.93
CA VAL A 184 0.50 -1.24 2.51
C VAL A 184 1.97 -1.63 2.57
N ALA A 185 2.28 -2.84 3.04
CA ALA A 185 3.66 -3.34 3.11
C ALA A 185 4.30 -3.42 1.71
N THR A 186 3.58 -3.97 0.74
CA THR A 186 4.06 -4.09 -0.64
C THR A 186 4.17 -2.74 -1.34
N CYS A 187 3.19 -1.85 -1.22
CA CYS A 187 3.19 -0.54 -1.89
C CYS A 187 4.31 0.36 -1.38
N ARG A 188 4.75 0.20 -0.14
CA ARG A 188 5.92 0.91 0.39
C ARG A 188 7.17 0.66 -0.45
N ASN A 189 7.40 -0.57 -0.89
CA ASN A 189 8.50 -0.92 -1.78
C ASN A 189 8.17 -0.65 -3.26
N ALA A 190 6.94 -0.95 -3.69
CA ALA A 190 6.50 -0.82 -5.06
C ALA A 190 6.52 0.63 -5.56
N CYS A 191 6.22 1.61 -4.71
CA CYS A 191 6.35 3.03 -5.05
C CYS A 191 7.81 3.39 -5.42
N GLY A 192 8.78 2.96 -4.63
CA GLY A 192 10.19 3.16 -4.94
C GLY A 192 10.63 2.44 -6.23
N MET A 193 10.15 1.22 -6.46
CA MET A 193 10.40 0.48 -7.71
C MET A 193 9.79 1.19 -8.93
N ALA A 194 8.59 1.75 -8.81
CA ALA A 194 7.95 2.51 -9.88
C ALA A 194 8.80 3.70 -10.34
N TRP A 195 9.32 4.48 -9.39
CA TRP A 195 10.18 5.62 -9.71
C TRP A 195 11.50 5.17 -10.34
N LYS A 196 12.15 4.15 -9.82
CA LYS A 196 13.39 3.59 -10.40
C LYS A 196 13.17 3.10 -11.83
N ALA A 197 12.11 2.32 -12.08
CA ALA A 197 11.81 1.79 -13.41
C ALA A 197 11.39 2.90 -14.38
N GLY A 198 10.54 3.83 -13.93
CA GLY A 198 10.02 4.91 -14.76
C GLY A 198 11.10 5.89 -15.19
N VAL A 199 11.94 6.36 -14.26
CA VAL A 199 13.05 7.28 -14.57
C VAL A 199 14.13 6.59 -15.38
N ALA A 200 14.44 5.30 -15.12
CA ALA A 200 15.38 4.55 -15.96
C ALA A 200 14.86 4.43 -17.40
N ALA A 201 13.57 4.19 -17.58
CA ALA A 201 12.95 4.14 -18.89
C ALA A 201 12.97 5.50 -19.61
N GLU A 202 12.79 6.60 -18.87
CA GLU A 202 12.91 7.95 -19.41
C GLU A 202 14.36 8.33 -19.73
N LEU A 203 15.32 7.88 -18.93
CA LEU A 203 16.74 8.11 -19.20
C LEU A 203 17.21 7.42 -20.47
N ILE A 204 16.75 6.18 -20.69
CA ILE A 204 17.12 5.40 -21.89
C ILE A 204 16.34 5.88 -23.12
N GLY A 205 15.04 6.13 -22.96
CA GLY A 205 14.14 6.54 -24.04
C GLY A 205 14.18 8.03 -24.38
N SER A 206 14.67 8.86 -23.47
CA SER A 206 14.82 10.31 -23.58
C SER A 206 13.59 11.02 -24.19
N PRO A 207 12.35 10.77 -23.71
CA PRO A 207 11.18 11.45 -24.22
C PRO A 207 11.23 12.93 -23.88
N ARG A 208 11.00 13.79 -24.87
CA ARG A 208 11.08 15.26 -24.72
C ARG A 208 10.22 15.76 -23.54
N GLY A 209 10.81 16.61 -22.71
CA GLY A 209 10.17 17.21 -21.55
C GLY A 209 10.10 16.32 -20.33
N SER A 210 10.80 15.18 -20.29
CA SER A 210 10.86 14.28 -19.11
C SER A 210 12.04 14.62 -18.20
N MET A 211 11.93 14.17 -16.92
CA MET A 211 13.05 14.26 -15.98
C MET A 211 14.24 13.40 -16.43
N GLY A 212 13.98 12.21 -17.01
CA GLY A 212 15.03 11.36 -17.57
C GLY A 212 15.78 12.03 -18.70
N GLU A 213 15.12 12.77 -19.58
CA GLU A 213 15.76 13.57 -20.62
C GLU A 213 16.68 14.65 -20.02
N ARG A 214 16.21 15.36 -18.97
CA ARG A 214 17.04 16.38 -18.28
C ARG A 214 18.31 15.79 -17.65
N ILE A 215 18.18 14.65 -17.00
CA ILE A 215 19.30 13.90 -16.44
C ILE A 215 20.27 13.46 -17.56
N TYR A 216 19.74 13.00 -18.69
CA TYR A 216 20.54 12.59 -19.83
C TYR A 216 21.29 13.76 -20.46
N GLN A 217 20.64 14.91 -20.64
CA GLN A 217 21.28 16.15 -21.13
C GLN A 217 22.36 16.64 -20.20
N ALA A 218 22.11 16.68 -18.89
CA ALA A 218 23.10 17.05 -17.88
C ALA A 218 24.34 16.14 -17.93
N LYS A 219 24.15 14.83 -18.15
CA LYS A 219 25.23 13.88 -18.37
C LYS A 219 26.06 14.21 -19.63
N LEU A 220 25.40 14.50 -20.75
CA LEU A 220 26.09 14.81 -22.01
C LEU A 220 26.89 16.12 -21.95
N LEU A 221 26.37 17.11 -21.23
CA LEU A 221 26.98 18.42 -21.06
C LEU A 221 28.02 18.45 -19.92
N LEU A 222 28.18 17.33 -19.18
CA LEU A 222 28.99 17.23 -17.97
C LEU A 222 28.60 18.21 -16.87
N GLU A 223 27.32 18.60 -16.84
CA GLU A 223 26.76 19.47 -15.80
C GLU A 223 26.33 18.62 -14.58
N THR A 224 27.30 18.20 -13.78
CA THR A 224 27.06 17.34 -12.63
C THR A 224 26.18 17.99 -11.57
N GLY A 225 26.20 19.33 -11.44
CA GLY A 225 25.27 20.07 -10.58
C GLY A 225 23.80 19.83 -10.95
N ASP A 226 23.45 19.86 -12.24
CA ASP A 226 22.11 19.56 -12.75
C ASP A 226 21.76 18.10 -12.57
N LEU A 227 22.69 17.20 -12.85
CA LEU A 227 22.47 15.75 -12.67
C LEU A 227 22.11 15.42 -11.22
N PHE A 228 22.86 15.93 -10.25
CA PHE A 228 22.54 15.74 -8.83
C PHE A 228 21.25 16.45 -8.42
N ALA A 229 21.00 17.68 -8.92
CA ALA A 229 19.77 18.41 -8.65
C ALA A 229 18.53 17.62 -9.09
N TRP A 230 18.49 17.13 -10.33
CA TRP A 230 17.38 16.31 -10.82
C TRP A 230 17.28 14.95 -10.08
N THR A 231 18.39 14.34 -9.68
CA THR A 231 18.39 13.13 -8.88
C THR A 231 17.73 13.36 -7.51
N ILE A 232 18.04 14.47 -6.85
CA ILE A 232 17.40 14.85 -5.57
C ILE A 232 15.90 15.08 -5.77
N VAL A 233 15.50 15.75 -6.86
CA VAL A 233 14.08 15.94 -7.20
C VAL A 233 13.37 14.61 -7.35
N VAL A 234 13.94 13.65 -8.08
CA VAL A 234 13.37 12.31 -8.26
C VAL A 234 13.20 11.59 -6.91
N VAL A 235 14.21 11.65 -6.04
CA VAL A 235 14.15 11.02 -4.71
C VAL A 235 13.08 11.68 -3.84
N ALA A 236 13.01 13.00 -3.83
CA ALA A 236 12.01 13.75 -3.06
C ALA A 236 10.58 13.45 -3.54
N LEU A 237 10.37 13.42 -4.86
CA LEU A 237 9.08 13.07 -5.46
C LEU A 237 8.69 11.62 -5.18
N SER A 238 9.64 10.69 -5.28
CA SER A 238 9.41 9.28 -4.94
C SER A 238 8.93 9.13 -3.51
N TRP A 239 9.59 9.79 -2.56
CA TRP A 239 9.22 9.78 -1.16
C TRP A 239 7.85 10.44 -0.91
N ALA A 240 7.59 11.60 -1.53
CA ALA A 240 6.32 12.31 -1.41
C ALA A 240 5.15 11.47 -1.97
N CYS A 241 5.34 10.87 -3.16
CA CYS A 241 4.34 10.00 -3.78
C CYS A 241 4.07 8.74 -2.96
N GLU A 242 5.11 8.12 -2.38
CA GLU A 242 4.95 7.00 -1.46
C GLU A 242 4.05 7.39 -0.28
N LYS A 243 4.35 8.50 0.40
CA LYS A 243 3.57 8.97 1.55
C LYS A 243 2.13 9.30 1.17
N ALA A 244 1.94 10.01 0.05
CA ALA A 244 0.62 10.36 -0.44
C ALA A 244 -0.21 9.11 -0.80
N PHE A 245 0.39 8.15 -1.50
CA PHE A 245 -0.30 6.92 -1.89
C PHE A 245 -0.64 6.04 -0.67
N LEU A 246 0.29 5.86 0.26
CA LEU A 246 0.03 5.10 1.48
C LEU A 246 -1.03 5.75 2.36
N ALA A 247 -1.04 7.09 2.48
CA ALA A 247 -2.08 7.81 3.19
C ALA A 247 -3.45 7.61 2.53
N LEU A 248 -3.52 7.69 1.18
CA LEU A 248 -4.73 7.40 0.42
C LEU A 248 -5.20 5.96 0.64
N LEU A 249 -4.30 4.99 0.55
CA LEU A 249 -4.60 3.58 0.74
C LEU A 249 -5.14 3.30 2.15
N LEU A 250 -4.54 3.86 3.18
CA LEU A 250 -5.01 3.73 4.57
C LEU A 250 -6.36 4.42 4.78
N ALA A 251 -6.61 5.56 4.13
CA ALA A 251 -7.90 6.24 4.19
C ALA A 251 -9.03 5.39 3.61
N THR A 252 -8.75 4.56 2.57
CA THR A 252 -9.75 3.61 2.04
C THR A 252 -10.17 2.58 3.08
N GLY A 253 -9.31 2.17 4.00
CA GLY A 253 -9.63 1.24 5.08
C GLY A 253 -10.67 1.84 6.04
N GLY A 254 -10.46 3.06 6.51
CA GLY A 254 -11.41 3.78 7.36
C GLY A 254 -12.75 4.03 6.67
N TRP A 255 -12.72 4.46 5.39
CA TRP A 255 -13.92 4.64 4.59
C TRP A 255 -14.68 3.32 4.39
N ALA A 256 -13.98 2.23 4.06
CA ALA A 256 -14.58 0.92 3.85
C ALA A 256 -15.28 0.40 5.11
N LEU A 257 -14.68 0.59 6.29
CA LEU A 257 -15.33 0.26 7.57
C LEU A 257 -16.60 1.10 7.78
N SER A 258 -16.53 2.41 7.61
CA SER A 258 -17.69 3.29 7.80
C SER A 258 -18.84 2.99 6.82
N ALA A 259 -18.50 2.61 5.58
CA ALA A 259 -19.48 2.23 4.56
C ALA A 259 -20.08 0.84 4.78
N SER A 260 -19.35 -0.06 5.46
CA SER A 260 -19.77 -1.44 5.71
C SER A 260 -20.64 -1.59 6.95
N VAL A 261 -20.46 -0.73 7.97
CA VAL A 261 -21.28 -0.76 9.19
C VAL A 261 -22.68 -0.29 8.85
N PRO A 262 -23.73 -1.14 9.05
CA PRO A 262 -25.09 -0.67 8.95
C PRO A 262 -25.27 0.45 9.97
N ARG A 263 -25.82 1.59 9.55
CA ARG A 263 -26.30 2.56 10.53
C ARG A 263 -27.23 1.83 11.47
N PRO A 264 -27.09 1.96 12.80
CA PRO A 264 -28.06 1.35 13.70
C PRO A 264 -29.42 1.78 13.20
N VAL A 265 -30.22 0.81 12.77
CA VAL A 265 -31.64 1.05 12.49
C VAL A 265 -32.14 1.55 13.82
N ALA A 266 -32.57 2.82 13.87
CA ALA A 266 -33.18 3.38 15.06
C ALA A 266 -34.21 2.35 15.52
N ASP A 267 -34.00 1.87 16.70
CA ASP A 267 -34.75 0.81 17.31
C ASP A 267 -36.24 1.14 17.13
N ARG A 268 -36.86 0.62 16.06
CA ARG A 268 -38.31 0.53 16.02
C ARG A 268 -38.56 -0.36 17.22
N ARG A 269 -39.00 0.22 18.31
CA ARG A 269 -39.52 -0.47 19.48
C ARG A 269 -40.36 -1.63 18.98
N ARG A 270 -39.69 -2.77 18.75
CA ARG A 270 -40.39 -4.03 18.58
C ARG A 270 -41.07 -4.21 19.90
N GLN A 271 -42.39 -4.27 19.86
CA GLN A 271 -43.16 -4.78 21.00
C GLN A 271 -42.48 -6.08 21.43
N PRO A 272 -42.19 -6.29 22.70
CA PRO A 272 -41.54 -7.48 23.19
C PRO A 272 -42.37 -8.69 22.70
N SER A 273 -41.86 -9.37 21.70
CA SER A 273 -42.33 -10.69 21.32
C SER A 273 -41.89 -11.62 22.45
N ALA A 274 -42.76 -12.56 22.81
CA ALA A 274 -42.42 -13.54 23.85
C ALA A 274 -41.09 -14.19 23.55
N ALA A 275 -40.15 -14.18 24.51
CA ALA A 275 -38.85 -14.78 24.34
C ALA A 275 -39.00 -16.27 24.02
N ALA A 276 -38.41 -16.71 22.92
CA ALA A 276 -38.39 -18.12 22.54
C ALA A 276 -37.48 -18.94 23.49
N ILE A 277 -36.44 -18.30 23.99
CA ILE A 277 -35.51 -18.89 24.96
C ILE A 277 -35.19 -17.80 25.97
N SER A 278 -35.42 -18.09 27.26
CA SER A 278 -35.06 -17.21 28.37
C SER A 278 -34.19 -17.97 29.37
N LEU A 279 -32.98 -17.50 29.57
CA LEU A 279 -32.10 -17.99 30.61
C LEU A 279 -31.99 -16.90 31.68
N ASP A 280 -32.43 -17.21 32.88
CA ASP A 280 -32.40 -16.31 34.01
C ASP A 280 -31.45 -16.88 35.08
N HIS A 281 -30.35 -16.19 35.36
CA HIS A 281 -29.31 -16.58 36.32
C HIS A 281 -28.83 -18.04 36.16
N VAL A 282 -28.73 -18.53 34.92
CA VAL A 282 -28.29 -19.89 34.64
C VAL A 282 -26.79 -19.97 34.76
N THR A 283 -26.29 -20.84 35.64
CA THR A 283 -24.91 -21.15 35.81
C THR A 283 -24.47 -22.24 34.84
N LEU A 284 -23.53 -21.92 33.95
CA LEU A 284 -22.95 -22.81 32.95
C LEU A 284 -21.68 -23.43 33.51
N GLY A 285 -21.48 -24.74 33.37
CA GLY A 285 -20.31 -25.42 33.88
C GLY A 285 -20.13 -26.82 33.33
N TYR A 286 -19.06 -27.48 33.71
CA TYR A 286 -18.75 -28.90 33.44
C TYR A 286 -18.47 -29.61 34.76
N ASP A 287 -19.03 -30.81 34.94
CA ASP A 287 -18.79 -31.69 36.11
C ASP A 287 -18.93 -31.01 37.47
N GLY A 288 -19.86 -30.03 37.58
CA GLY A 288 -20.13 -29.31 38.82
C GLY A 288 -19.29 -28.06 39.03
N GLU A 289 -18.32 -27.75 38.17
CA GLU A 289 -17.51 -26.52 38.23
C GLU A 289 -18.17 -25.41 37.40
N PRO A 290 -18.52 -24.27 37.99
CA PRO A 290 -19.13 -23.13 37.31
C PRO A 290 -18.13 -22.43 36.40
N VAL A 291 -18.45 -22.27 35.11
CA VAL A 291 -17.63 -21.52 34.13
C VAL A 291 -18.14 -20.10 33.96
N ALA A 292 -19.45 -19.90 33.92
CA ALA A 292 -20.08 -18.59 33.76
C ALA A 292 -21.53 -18.58 34.22
N THR A 293 -22.02 -17.42 34.66
CA THR A 293 -23.46 -17.18 34.91
C THR A 293 -24.00 -16.32 33.80
N CYS A 294 -25.12 -16.68 33.21
CA CYS A 294 -25.67 -16.03 32.03
C CYS A 294 -27.16 -15.65 32.25
N ASN A 295 -27.48 -14.42 31.84
CA ASN A 295 -28.85 -13.92 31.66
C ASN A 295 -29.00 -13.62 30.16
N LEU A 296 -29.85 -14.37 29.46
CA LEU A 296 -30.04 -14.24 28.04
C LEU A 296 -31.51 -14.44 27.67
N ALA A 297 -32.07 -13.53 26.90
CA ALA A 297 -33.39 -13.67 26.30
C ALA A 297 -33.25 -13.59 24.78
N LEU A 298 -33.69 -14.65 24.10
CA LEU A 298 -33.69 -14.73 22.64
C LEU A 298 -35.11 -14.71 22.12
N GLU A 299 -35.43 -13.76 21.26
CA GLU A 299 -36.75 -13.67 20.60
C GLU A 299 -36.88 -14.70 19.47
N ALA A 300 -38.09 -15.20 19.27
CA ALA A 300 -38.40 -16.12 18.17
C ALA A 300 -38.03 -15.52 16.81
N GLY A 301 -37.24 -16.25 16.00
CA GLY A 301 -36.76 -15.80 14.69
C GLY A 301 -35.71 -14.73 14.70
N SER A 302 -35.15 -14.37 15.86
CA SER A 302 -34.01 -13.45 15.94
C SER A 302 -32.70 -14.14 15.54
N ARG A 303 -31.76 -13.35 15.04
CA ARG A 303 -30.35 -13.77 14.80
C ARG A 303 -29.48 -13.11 15.82
N THR A 304 -28.88 -13.89 16.69
CA THR A 304 -28.04 -13.39 17.78
C THR A 304 -26.59 -13.84 17.57
N VAL A 305 -25.66 -12.94 17.81
CA VAL A 305 -24.20 -13.22 17.71
C VAL A 305 -23.62 -13.18 19.12
N LEU A 306 -22.95 -14.28 19.49
CA LEU A 306 -22.16 -14.36 20.72
C LEU A 306 -20.71 -13.97 20.41
N ALA A 307 -20.31 -12.78 20.80
CA ALA A 307 -18.95 -12.25 20.61
C ALA A 307 -18.27 -12.09 21.96
N ASP A 308 -17.19 -12.83 22.18
CA ASP A 308 -16.37 -12.75 23.40
C ASP A 308 -14.98 -13.39 23.13
N PRO A 309 -13.93 -13.10 23.92
CA PRO A 309 -12.64 -13.76 23.78
C PRO A 309 -12.71 -15.29 23.82
N SER A 310 -11.67 -15.96 23.24
CA SER A 310 -11.56 -17.41 23.31
C SER A 310 -11.50 -17.87 24.77
N GLY A 311 -12.25 -18.91 25.10
CA GLY A 311 -12.32 -19.44 26.48
C GLY A 311 -13.44 -18.91 27.35
N ALA A 312 -14.19 -17.91 26.92
CA ALA A 312 -15.28 -17.26 27.69
C ALA A 312 -16.60 -18.10 27.80
N GLY A 313 -16.57 -19.38 27.48
CA GLY A 313 -17.74 -20.26 27.66
C GLY A 313 -18.80 -20.22 26.56
N LYS A 314 -18.55 -19.58 25.39
CA LYS A 314 -19.51 -19.50 24.28
C LYS A 314 -20.03 -20.85 23.80
N THR A 315 -19.14 -21.83 23.63
CA THR A 315 -19.50 -23.19 23.19
C THR A 315 -20.33 -23.91 24.25
N THR A 316 -20.03 -23.67 25.52
CA THR A 316 -20.79 -24.21 26.65
C THR A 316 -22.21 -23.64 26.65
N LEU A 317 -22.35 -22.32 26.48
CA LEU A 317 -23.67 -21.68 26.39
C LEU A 317 -24.50 -22.23 25.22
N VAL A 318 -23.93 -22.32 24.02
CA VAL A 318 -24.64 -22.87 22.85
C VAL A 318 -25.07 -24.30 23.07
N ARG A 319 -24.19 -25.16 23.64
CA ARG A 319 -24.54 -26.56 23.96
C ARG A 319 -25.59 -26.71 25.05
N THR A 320 -25.69 -25.74 25.95
CA THR A 320 -26.75 -25.75 27.00
C THR A 320 -28.09 -25.31 26.46
N VAL A 321 -28.12 -24.52 25.40
CA VAL A 321 -29.37 -23.99 24.79
C VAL A 321 -29.89 -24.89 23.68
N CYS A 322 -29.04 -25.64 23.01
CA CYS A 322 -29.38 -26.59 21.93
C CYS A 322 -29.47 -28.01 22.45
#